data_17464f26d19b362f50daeae5cc793b61
#
_entry.id   17464f26d19b362f50daeae5cc793b61
#
_cell.length_a   1.000
_cell.length_b   1.000
_cell.length_c   1.000
_cell.angle_alpha   90.00
_cell.angle_beta   90.00
_cell.angle_gamma   90.00
#
_symmetry.space_group_name_H-M   'P 1'
#
loop_
_entity.id
_entity.type
_entity.pdbx_description
1 polymer ?
#
loop_
_entity_poly.entity_id
_entity_poly.type
_entity_poly.pdbx_seq_one_letter_code
_entity_poly.pdbx_strand_id
1 'polypeptide(L)'
;MNKAISLCYHDIFDKDPNVSGIKGTGANIYKIQQEKFQRQIKLLNTFTDLDVVSILDLNFSVKCNNKVMLTFDDGGISAYTKIFPILENAGMIGHFFIIGDRIGKKGFVSESHLREMRSHGHIIGTHSFSHPSRISSLSSNKI
;
A
#
# COMPACT_ATOMS: atom_id res chain seq x y z
N MET A 1 -15.44 -1.57 -22.35
CA MET A 1 -15.08 -0.40 -21.50
C MET A 1 -13.91 -0.87 -20.65
N ASN A 2 -12.75 -0.19 -20.73
CA ASN A 2 -11.59 -0.53 -19.91
C ASN A 2 -11.89 -0.19 -18.44
N LYS A 3 -11.55 -1.08 -17.51
CA LYS A 3 -11.75 -0.86 -16.07
C LYS A 3 -10.40 -0.83 -15.38
N ALA A 4 -10.26 0.06 -14.40
CA ALA A 4 -9.18 0.05 -13.45
C ALA A 4 -9.76 -0.16 -12.04
N ILE A 5 -9.15 -1.04 -11.26
CA ILE A 5 -9.57 -1.40 -9.89
C ILE A 5 -8.36 -1.16 -9.00
N SER A 6 -8.56 -0.54 -7.84
CA SER A 6 -7.54 -0.49 -6.79
C SER A 6 -7.87 -1.53 -5.72
N LEU A 7 -6.90 -2.38 -5.42
CA LEU A 7 -6.94 -3.27 -4.26
C LEU A 7 -6.18 -2.59 -3.13
N CYS A 8 -6.91 -2.13 -2.13
CA CYS A 8 -6.34 -1.41 -1.00
C CYS A 8 -6.03 -2.36 0.16
N TYR A 9 -4.80 -2.29 0.63
CA TYR A 9 -4.29 -2.98 1.81
C TYR A 9 -3.75 -1.96 2.80
N HIS A 10 -3.61 -2.37 4.06
CA HIS A 10 -2.98 -1.53 5.08
C HIS A 10 -1.74 -2.21 5.62
N ASP A 11 -1.91 -3.21 6.45
CA ASP A 11 -0.82 -3.82 7.21
C ASP A 11 -0.79 -5.35 7.07
N ILE A 12 0.39 -5.91 7.08
CA ILE A 12 0.62 -7.35 6.94
C ILE A 12 1.32 -7.85 8.21
N PHE A 13 0.80 -8.91 8.79
CA PHE A 13 1.39 -9.53 9.96
C PHE A 13 1.64 -11.04 9.74
N ASP A 14 2.56 -11.60 10.52
CA ASP A 14 2.85 -13.03 10.54
C ASP A 14 2.03 -13.71 11.65
N LYS A 15 2.41 -13.52 12.91
CA LYS A 15 1.75 -14.13 14.07
C LYS A 15 0.99 -13.11 14.92
N ASP A 16 1.59 -11.94 15.17
CA ASP A 16 1.03 -10.90 16.01
C ASP A 16 0.65 -9.66 15.16
N PRO A 17 -0.63 -9.29 15.11
CA PRO A 17 -1.08 -8.10 14.37
C PRO A 17 -0.63 -6.78 15.00
N ASN A 18 -0.09 -6.79 16.22
CA ASN A 18 0.32 -5.56 16.92
C ASN A 18 1.81 -5.19 16.76
N VAL A 19 2.53 -5.88 15.87
CA VAL A 19 3.96 -5.60 15.60
C VAL A 19 4.16 -4.24 14.93
N SER A 20 3.24 -3.82 14.05
CA SER A 20 3.32 -2.53 13.37
C SER A 20 2.97 -1.36 14.29
N GLY A 21 3.26 -0.14 13.82
CA GLY A 21 2.96 1.10 14.54
C GLY A 21 1.47 1.38 14.73
N ILE A 22 0.61 0.79 13.91
CA ILE A 22 -0.85 0.95 13.97
C ILE A 22 -1.43 -0.20 14.80
N LYS A 23 -2.04 0.12 15.94
CA LYS A 23 -2.48 -0.85 16.94
C LYS A 23 -3.95 -0.65 17.31
N GLY A 24 -4.53 -1.71 17.88
CA GLY A 24 -5.89 -1.70 18.40
C GLY A 24 -6.89 -2.48 17.56
N THR A 25 -8.04 -2.79 18.15
CA THR A 25 -9.08 -3.64 17.53
C THR A 25 -9.59 -3.05 16.21
N GLY A 26 -9.80 -1.73 16.15
CA GLY A 26 -10.23 -1.06 14.92
C GLY A 26 -9.21 -1.14 13.79
N ALA A 27 -7.92 -1.07 14.10
CA ALA A 27 -6.86 -1.22 13.11
C ALA A 27 -6.68 -2.68 12.66
N ASN A 28 -6.87 -3.63 13.55
CA ASN A 28 -6.63 -5.05 13.28
C ASN A 28 -7.59 -5.64 12.24
N ILE A 29 -8.77 -5.04 12.03
CA ILE A 29 -9.72 -5.48 10.98
C ILE A 29 -9.18 -5.24 9.56
N TYR A 30 -8.26 -4.30 9.39
CA TYR A 30 -7.63 -3.97 8.09
C TYR A 30 -6.33 -4.74 7.85
N LYS A 31 -5.88 -5.57 8.81
CA LYS A 31 -4.64 -6.32 8.70
C LYS A 31 -4.88 -7.71 8.12
N ILE A 32 -3.94 -8.17 7.32
CA ILE A 32 -4.00 -9.47 6.69
C ILE A 32 -2.76 -10.30 7.04
N GLN A 33 -2.93 -11.60 7.23
CA GLN A 33 -1.81 -12.51 7.42
C GLN A 33 -0.92 -12.57 6.18
N GLN A 34 0.39 -12.64 6.38
CA GLN A 34 1.39 -12.65 5.30
C GLN A 34 1.14 -13.77 4.28
N GLU A 35 0.86 -14.98 4.73
CA GLU A 35 0.56 -16.11 3.82
C GLU A 35 -0.68 -15.86 2.95
N LYS A 36 -1.70 -15.22 3.53
CA LYS A 36 -2.91 -14.86 2.78
C LYS A 36 -2.62 -13.80 1.73
N PHE A 37 -1.84 -12.79 2.07
CA PHE A 37 -1.39 -11.77 1.12
C PHE A 37 -0.55 -12.39 -0.01
N GLN A 38 0.43 -13.23 0.31
CA GLN A 38 1.26 -13.91 -0.69
C GLN A 38 0.43 -14.76 -1.66
N ARG A 39 -0.60 -15.46 -1.15
CA ARG A 39 -1.53 -16.22 -2.00
C ARG A 39 -2.32 -15.31 -2.94
N GLN A 40 -2.78 -14.14 -2.47
CA GLN A 40 -3.48 -13.17 -3.31
C GLN A 40 -2.58 -12.60 -4.40
N ILE A 41 -1.35 -12.19 -4.06
CA ILE A 41 -0.36 -11.70 -5.04
C ILE A 41 -0.04 -12.78 -6.08
N LYS A 42 0.19 -14.03 -5.64
CA LYS A 42 0.42 -15.16 -6.56
C LYS A 42 -0.77 -15.39 -7.47
N LEU A 43 -2.00 -15.28 -6.96
CA LEU A 43 -3.22 -15.45 -7.75
C LEU A 43 -3.32 -14.39 -8.85
N LEU A 44 -3.00 -13.12 -8.56
CA LEU A 44 -3.03 -12.05 -9.57
C LEU A 44 -2.15 -12.36 -10.79
N ASN A 45 -1.02 -13.01 -10.61
CA ASN A 45 -0.14 -13.44 -11.70
C ASN A 45 -0.71 -14.59 -12.57
N THR A 46 -1.80 -15.22 -12.15
CA THR A 46 -2.42 -16.31 -12.95
C THR A 46 -3.48 -15.81 -13.94
N PHE A 47 -3.94 -14.57 -13.80
CA PHE A 47 -4.94 -14.00 -14.71
C PHE A 47 -4.27 -13.43 -15.97
N THR A 48 -4.71 -13.90 -17.14
CA THR A 48 -4.16 -13.47 -18.45
C THR A 48 -4.85 -12.22 -19.01
N ASP A 49 -6.02 -11.87 -18.50
CA ASP A 49 -6.85 -10.73 -18.91
C ASP A 49 -6.80 -9.55 -17.92
N LEU A 50 -5.83 -9.59 -16.99
CA LEU A 50 -5.64 -8.61 -15.95
C LEU A 50 -4.16 -8.19 -15.86
N ASP A 51 -3.92 -6.90 -15.90
CA ASP A 51 -2.58 -6.33 -15.72
C ASP A 51 -2.47 -5.59 -14.38
N VAL A 52 -1.48 -5.96 -13.57
CA VAL A 52 -1.10 -5.16 -12.40
C VAL A 52 -0.20 -4.03 -12.86
N VAL A 53 -0.63 -2.80 -12.63
CA VAL A 53 0.01 -1.60 -13.23
C VAL A 53 0.28 -0.51 -12.21
N SER A 54 1.24 0.34 -12.54
CA SER A 54 1.43 1.64 -11.89
C SER A 54 0.38 2.64 -12.37
N ILE A 55 0.02 3.60 -11.51
CA ILE A 55 -0.80 4.76 -11.89
C ILE A 55 -0.18 5.55 -13.05
N LEU A 56 1.15 5.55 -13.16
CA LEU A 56 1.88 6.24 -14.21
C LEU A 56 1.71 5.57 -15.59
N ASP A 57 1.39 4.27 -15.61
CA ASP A 57 1.22 3.48 -16.83
C ASP A 57 -0.25 3.34 -17.25
N LEU A 58 -1.17 4.00 -16.50
CA LEU A 58 -2.59 3.96 -16.84
C LEU A 58 -2.86 4.72 -18.13
N ASN A 59 -3.22 4.00 -19.17
CA ASN A 59 -3.68 4.55 -20.43
C ASN A 59 -5.05 3.97 -20.79
N PHE A 60 -6.10 4.80 -20.74
CA PHE A 60 -7.46 4.42 -21.06
C PHE A 60 -7.83 4.60 -22.54
N SER A 61 -6.92 5.17 -23.35
CA SER A 61 -7.15 5.43 -24.77
C SER A 61 -7.04 4.18 -25.64
N VAL A 62 -6.39 3.13 -25.14
CA VAL A 62 -6.20 1.87 -25.86
C VAL A 62 -7.06 0.79 -25.23
N LYS A 63 -7.74 -0.02 -26.07
CA LYS A 63 -8.45 -1.21 -25.59
C LYS A 63 -7.41 -2.21 -25.08
N CYS A 64 -7.45 -2.49 -23.79
CA CYS A 64 -6.48 -3.34 -23.10
C CYS A 64 -7.17 -4.19 -22.03
N ASN A 65 -6.42 -5.08 -21.41
CA ASN A 65 -6.85 -5.85 -20.25
C ASN A 65 -7.38 -4.97 -19.12
N ASN A 66 -8.16 -5.53 -18.22
CA ASN A 66 -8.53 -4.86 -16.98
C ASN A 66 -7.26 -4.51 -16.18
N LYS A 67 -7.24 -3.32 -15.60
CA LYS A 67 -6.07 -2.83 -14.85
C LYS A 67 -6.32 -2.96 -13.35
N VAL A 68 -5.32 -3.43 -12.62
CA VAL A 68 -5.33 -3.49 -11.16
C VAL A 68 -4.16 -2.69 -10.62
N MET A 69 -4.43 -1.82 -9.68
CA MET A 69 -3.42 -1.14 -8.89
C MET A 69 -3.40 -1.74 -7.47
N LEU A 70 -2.22 -1.95 -6.94
CA LEU A 70 -2.03 -2.36 -5.56
C LEU A 70 -1.71 -1.13 -4.72
N THR A 71 -2.56 -0.82 -3.74
CA THR A 71 -2.40 0.35 -2.87
C THR A 71 -2.26 -0.09 -1.42
N PHE A 72 -1.40 0.61 -0.68
CA PHE A 72 -1.03 0.29 0.70
C PHE A 72 -1.03 1.57 1.52
N ASP A 73 -1.92 1.65 2.50
CA ASP A 73 -2.12 2.85 3.29
C ASP A 73 -1.32 2.83 4.61
N ASP A 74 -1.23 3.99 5.26
CA ASP A 74 -0.67 4.28 6.58
C ASP A 74 0.86 4.27 6.69
N GLY A 75 1.57 3.39 5.99
CA GLY A 75 3.03 3.31 6.09
C GLY A 75 3.55 2.59 7.34
N GLY A 76 2.80 1.61 7.87
CA GLY A 76 3.30 0.69 8.89
C GLY A 76 4.58 -0.02 8.43
N ILE A 77 5.43 -0.45 9.38
CA ILE A 77 6.73 -1.06 9.07
C ILE A 77 6.62 -2.31 8.18
N SER A 78 5.47 -2.96 8.16
CA SER A 78 5.24 -4.11 7.30
C SER A 78 5.26 -3.76 5.81
N ALA A 79 4.99 -2.50 5.45
CA ALA A 79 5.09 -2.00 4.09
C ALA A 79 6.49 -2.27 3.51
N TYR A 80 7.54 -2.03 4.30
CA TYR A 80 8.91 -2.29 3.91
C TYR A 80 9.35 -3.73 4.19
N THR A 81 9.07 -4.25 5.40
CA THR A 81 9.65 -5.53 5.82
C THR A 81 8.97 -6.76 5.25
N LYS A 82 7.75 -6.63 4.74
CA LYS A 82 6.92 -7.73 4.24
C LYS A 82 6.36 -7.48 2.84
N ILE A 83 5.66 -6.37 2.64
CA ILE A 83 4.95 -6.07 1.38
C ILE A 83 5.97 -5.85 0.26
N PHE A 84 6.91 -4.94 0.47
CA PHE A 84 7.92 -4.60 -0.53
C PHE A 84 8.64 -5.84 -1.09
N PRO A 85 9.27 -6.73 -0.29
CA PRO A 85 9.95 -7.90 -0.84
C PRO A 85 8.99 -8.90 -1.52
N ILE A 86 7.74 -8.99 -1.11
CA ILE A 86 6.75 -9.86 -1.77
C ILE A 86 6.41 -9.30 -3.16
N LEU A 87 6.24 -7.99 -3.29
CA LEU A 87 5.97 -7.34 -4.57
C LEU A 87 7.16 -7.44 -5.52
N GLU A 88 8.39 -7.20 -5.03
CA GLU A 88 9.62 -7.37 -5.80
C GLU A 88 9.74 -8.78 -6.39
N ASN A 89 9.53 -9.80 -5.56
CA ASN A 89 9.54 -11.19 -6.00
C ASN A 89 8.45 -11.53 -7.03
N ALA A 90 7.36 -10.76 -7.04
CA ALA A 90 6.26 -10.92 -7.99
C ALA A 90 6.39 -10.05 -9.25
N GLY A 91 7.38 -9.15 -9.30
CA GLY A 91 7.54 -8.16 -10.38
C GLY A 91 6.40 -7.13 -10.43
N MET A 92 5.78 -6.81 -9.29
CA MET A 92 4.62 -5.93 -9.20
C MET A 92 4.96 -4.60 -8.53
N ILE A 93 4.41 -3.51 -9.06
CA ILE A 93 4.54 -2.18 -8.48
C ILE A 93 3.41 -1.91 -7.48
N GLY A 94 3.79 -1.44 -6.28
CA GLY A 94 2.86 -0.98 -5.24
C GLY A 94 2.83 0.54 -5.14
N HIS A 95 1.68 1.07 -4.68
CA HIS A 95 1.48 2.48 -4.36
C HIS A 95 1.32 2.59 -2.86
N PHE A 96 2.25 3.26 -2.19
CA PHE A 96 2.31 3.37 -0.74
C PHE A 96 1.95 4.78 -0.31
N PHE A 97 0.80 4.93 0.37
CA PHE A 97 0.32 6.20 0.90
C PHE A 97 0.69 6.33 2.37
N ILE A 98 1.59 7.27 2.67
CA ILE A 98 2.29 7.34 3.94
C ILE A 98 1.75 8.49 4.80
N ILE A 99 1.48 8.22 6.09
CA ILE A 99 1.14 9.25 7.06
C ILE A 99 2.41 10.03 7.39
N GLY A 100 2.44 11.34 7.05
CA GLY A 100 3.65 12.15 7.09
C GLY A 100 4.31 12.23 8.47
N ASP A 101 3.53 12.47 9.52
CA ASP A 101 4.05 12.61 10.89
C ASP A 101 4.48 11.29 11.54
N ARG A 102 4.28 10.16 10.86
CA ARG A 102 4.68 8.83 11.35
C ARG A 102 6.02 8.35 10.80
N ILE A 103 6.54 8.98 9.75
CA ILE A 103 7.82 8.60 9.15
C ILE A 103 8.93 8.56 10.19
N GLY A 104 9.65 7.44 10.29
CA GLY A 104 10.74 7.23 11.24
C GLY A 104 10.31 6.94 12.67
N LYS A 105 9.02 6.99 13.01
CA LYS A 105 8.54 6.58 14.33
C LYS A 105 8.56 5.06 14.47
N LYS A 106 8.65 4.58 15.70
CA LYS A 106 8.65 3.14 16.00
C LYS A 106 7.44 2.43 15.42
N GLY A 107 7.66 1.41 14.60
CA GLY A 107 6.63 0.62 13.94
C GLY A 107 6.14 1.17 12.60
N PHE A 108 6.78 2.25 12.10
CA PHE A 108 6.52 2.84 10.79
C PHE A 108 7.77 2.83 9.90
N VAL A 109 7.57 3.03 8.61
CA VAL A 109 8.67 3.16 7.65
C VAL A 109 9.51 4.41 7.92
N SER A 110 10.81 4.32 7.64
CA SER A 110 11.73 5.44 7.69
C SER A 110 11.87 6.10 6.31
N GLU A 111 12.48 7.28 6.27
CA GLU A 111 12.81 7.95 5.01
C GLU A 111 13.72 7.09 4.12
N SER A 112 14.70 6.39 4.70
CA SER A 112 15.57 5.48 3.93
C SER A 112 14.78 4.32 3.31
N HIS A 113 13.83 3.72 4.04
CA HIS A 113 12.95 2.70 3.49
C HIS A 113 12.14 3.22 2.29
N LEU A 114 11.59 4.43 2.40
CA LEU A 114 10.81 5.04 1.32
C LEU A 114 11.66 5.36 0.09
N ARG A 115 12.89 5.83 0.29
CA ARG A 115 13.83 6.07 -0.81
C ARG A 115 14.20 4.79 -1.54
N GLU A 116 14.45 3.71 -0.81
CA GLU A 116 14.76 2.40 -1.38
C GLU A 116 13.57 1.86 -2.18
N MET A 117 12.36 1.82 -1.59
CA MET A 117 11.15 1.39 -2.29
C MET A 117 10.92 2.20 -3.58
N ARG A 118 11.12 3.52 -3.52
CA ARG A 118 11.01 4.38 -4.70
C ARG A 118 12.07 4.05 -5.77
N SER A 119 13.32 3.76 -5.38
CA SER A 119 14.38 3.40 -6.33
C SER A 119 14.10 2.09 -7.06
N HIS A 120 13.27 1.22 -6.49
CA HIS A 120 12.74 0.00 -7.12
C HIS A 120 11.45 0.22 -7.94
N GLY A 121 11.05 1.48 -8.14
CA GLY A 121 9.92 1.82 -9.00
C GLY A 121 8.56 1.90 -8.31
N HIS A 122 8.47 1.64 -7.01
CA HIS A 122 7.23 1.80 -6.28
C HIS A 122 6.83 3.27 -6.15
N ILE A 123 5.53 3.53 -6.10
CA ILE A 123 4.99 4.88 -5.99
C ILE A 123 4.80 5.21 -4.50
N ILE A 124 5.39 6.33 -4.08
CA ILE A 124 5.23 6.86 -2.73
C ILE A 124 4.33 8.09 -2.80
N GLY A 125 3.21 8.04 -2.10
CA GLY A 125 2.23 9.11 -1.98
C GLY A 125 1.98 9.50 -0.53
N THR A 126 1.17 10.52 -0.34
CA THR A 126 0.78 10.98 1.00
C THR A 126 -0.57 10.39 1.43
N HIS A 127 -0.68 10.04 2.72
CA HIS A 127 -1.93 9.66 3.39
C HIS A 127 -2.29 10.68 4.49
N SER A 128 -2.30 11.95 4.13
CA SER A 128 -2.32 13.14 5.00
C SER A 128 -1.09 13.22 5.93
N PHE A 129 -0.96 14.36 6.64
CA PHE A 129 0.15 14.53 7.56
C PHE A 129 -0.07 13.78 8.88
N SER A 130 -1.25 13.91 9.49
CA SER A 130 -1.53 13.42 10.85
C SER A 130 -2.62 12.35 10.93
N HIS A 131 -3.19 11.93 9.80
CA HIS A 131 -4.29 10.97 9.73
C HIS A 131 -5.48 11.32 10.64
N PRO A 132 -6.08 12.51 10.49
CA PRO A 132 -7.23 12.89 11.30
C PRO A 132 -8.42 11.98 11.00
N SER A 133 -9.26 11.71 12.00
CA SER A 133 -10.46 10.86 11.82
C SER A 133 -11.45 11.43 10.80
N ARG A 134 -11.49 12.76 10.65
CA ARG A 134 -12.27 13.48 9.62
C ARG A 134 -11.53 14.76 9.24
N ILE A 135 -11.16 14.91 8.00
CA ILE A 135 -10.56 16.15 7.46
C ILE A 135 -11.54 17.32 7.60
N SER A 136 -12.83 17.10 7.35
CA SER A 136 -13.87 18.13 7.46
C SER A 136 -14.07 18.70 8.87
N SER A 137 -13.54 18.04 9.90
CA SER A 137 -13.58 18.54 11.28
C SER A 137 -12.38 19.42 11.66
N LEU A 138 -11.40 19.55 10.77
CA LEU A 138 -10.24 20.40 11.00
C LEU A 138 -10.59 21.87 10.74
N SER A 139 -10.00 22.77 11.55
CA SER A 139 -10.05 24.21 11.26
C SER A 139 -9.24 24.51 10.00
N SER A 140 -9.61 25.58 9.29
CA SER A 140 -8.95 26.02 8.04
C SER A 140 -7.42 26.15 8.16
N ASN A 141 -6.91 26.40 9.36
CA ASN A 141 -5.46 26.54 9.64
C ASN A 141 -4.75 25.19 9.83
N LYS A 142 -5.48 24.06 9.75
CA LYS A 142 -4.95 22.69 9.93
C LYS A 142 -5.16 21.81 8.71
N ILE A 143 -5.71 22.35 7.66
CA ILE A 143 -5.82 21.77 6.32
C ILE A 143 -4.72 22.35 5.44
#